data_63783d1b9a9a2510e7bffab97e4571cd
#
_entry.id   63783d1b9a9a2510e7bffab97e4571cd
#
_cell.length_a   1.000
_cell.length_b   1.000
_cell.length_c   1.000
_cell.angle_alpha   90.00
_cell.angle_beta   90.00
_cell.angle_gamma   90.00
#
_symmetry.space_group_name_H-M   'P 1'
#
loop_
_entity.id
_entity.type
_entity.pdbx_description
1 polymer ?
#
loop_
_entity_poly.entity_id
_entity_poly.type
_entity_poly.pdbx_seq_one_letter_code
_entity_poly.pdbx_strand_id
1 'polypeptide(L)'
;MSSQTQRQPDHGVVRQYSVFVENKVGRLSELVESLAKADVHILALCMVDSTDSVIIRIVVDHPEQAETVLNEHKFANDAMGVVALELPSEAHLQNVADILLRAEINIHYLYPFLFRPSGRCGLVLRADDQDLAAAVLARHGVTVLGQSDLAR
;
A
#
# COMPACT_ATOMS: atom_id res chain seq x y z
N MET A 1 31.66 -1.01 -21.48
CA MET A 1 30.26 -1.37 -21.73
C MET A 1 29.48 -1.08 -20.48
N SER A 2 28.78 0.02 -20.44
CA SER A 2 27.84 0.27 -19.36
C SER A 2 26.62 -0.62 -19.61
N SER A 3 26.46 -1.67 -18.83
CA SER A 3 25.18 -2.34 -18.75
C SER A 3 24.20 -1.32 -18.16
N GLN A 4 23.45 -0.68 -19.02
CA GLN A 4 22.24 -0.01 -18.57
C GLN A 4 21.35 -1.12 -18.08
N THR A 5 21.39 -1.36 -16.80
CA THR A 5 20.32 -2.05 -16.14
C THR A 5 19.09 -1.19 -16.39
N GLN A 6 18.34 -1.50 -17.43
CA GLN A 6 17.00 -0.98 -17.58
C GLN A 6 16.29 -1.39 -16.28
N ARG A 7 16.15 -0.42 -15.38
CA ARG A 7 15.15 -0.58 -14.33
C ARG A 7 13.86 -0.85 -15.06
N GLN A 8 13.44 -2.12 -15.07
CA GLN A 8 12.06 -2.41 -15.42
C GLN A 8 11.23 -1.46 -14.57
N PRO A 9 10.29 -0.73 -15.17
CA PRO A 9 9.39 0.08 -14.37
C PRO A 9 8.87 -0.82 -13.27
N ASP A 10 8.86 -0.27 -12.07
CA ASP A 10 8.49 -0.96 -10.85
C ASP A 10 7.01 -1.34 -10.96
N HIS A 11 6.76 -2.41 -11.74
CA HIS A 11 5.43 -2.80 -12.16
C HIS A 11 4.65 -3.30 -10.96
N GLY A 12 3.96 -2.35 -10.33
CA GLY A 12 2.87 -2.65 -9.44
C GLY A 12 3.24 -2.96 -8.00
N VAL A 13 4.49 -2.81 -7.57
CA VAL A 13 4.85 -2.96 -6.17
C VAL A 13 4.99 -1.60 -5.52
N VAL A 14 4.11 -1.32 -4.59
CA VAL A 14 4.08 -0.09 -3.80
C VAL A 14 4.60 -0.42 -2.41
N ARG A 15 5.28 0.53 -1.76
CA ARG A 15 5.78 0.34 -0.41
C ARG A 15 4.71 0.67 0.62
N GLN A 16 4.44 -0.27 1.50
CA GLN A 16 3.59 -0.10 2.67
C GLN A 16 4.45 -0.07 3.92
N TYR A 17 4.12 0.82 4.86
CA TYR A 17 4.70 0.79 6.20
C TYR A 17 3.67 0.22 7.17
N SER A 18 4.09 -0.80 7.92
CA SER A 18 3.36 -1.28 9.08
C SER A 18 3.97 -0.64 10.31
N VAL A 19 3.20 0.19 11.00
CA VAL A 19 3.62 0.89 12.19
C VAL A 19 3.04 0.18 13.41
N PHE A 20 3.90 -0.22 14.32
CA PHE A 20 3.52 -0.94 15.53
C PHE A 20 3.44 0.03 16.70
N VAL A 21 2.24 0.22 17.23
CA VAL A 21 2.02 1.15 18.33
C VAL A 21 1.37 0.43 19.51
N GLU A 22 1.67 0.91 20.71
CA GLU A 22 0.94 0.46 21.88
C GLU A 22 -0.49 0.98 21.81
N ASN A 23 -1.44 0.21 22.35
CA ASN A 23 -2.85 0.59 22.36
C ASN A 23 -3.07 1.74 23.38
N LYS A 24 -2.60 2.92 23.02
CA LYS A 24 -2.75 4.16 23.81
C LYS A 24 -3.52 5.19 23.01
N VAL A 25 -4.37 5.90 23.72
CA VAL A 25 -5.08 7.06 23.17
C VAL A 25 -4.07 8.07 22.62
N GLY A 26 -4.30 8.55 21.42
CA GLY A 26 -3.49 9.59 20.80
C GLY A 26 -2.34 9.10 19.92
N ARG A 27 -2.01 7.81 19.90
CA ARG A 27 -0.90 7.32 19.07
C ARG A 27 -1.17 7.48 17.57
N LEU A 28 -2.40 7.22 17.12
CA LEU A 28 -2.80 7.47 15.72
C LEU A 28 -2.69 8.96 15.38
N SER A 29 -3.13 9.83 16.29
CA SER A 29 -3.05 11.29 16.11
C SER A 29 -1.59 11.75 15.97
N GLU A 30 -0.70 11.24 16.80
CA GLU A 30 0.73 11.54 16.73
C GLU A 30 1.34 11.15 15.40
N LEU A 31 1.01 9.96 14.92
CA LEU A 31 1.48 9.44 13.63
C LEU A 31 1.03 10.33 12.48
N VAL A 32 -0.26 10.60 12.42
CA VAL A 32 -0.87 11.42 11.36
C VAL A 32 -0.30 12.84 11.38
N GLU A 33 -0.18 13.44 12.55
CA GLU A 33 0.38 14.78 12.73
C GLU A 33 1.84 14.84 12.29
N SER A 34 2.64 13.86 12.68
CA SER A 34 4.07 13.80 12.34
C SER A 34 4.29 13.74 10.83
N LEU A 35 3.50 12.93 10.13
CA LEU A 35 3.55 12.83 8.68
C LEU A 35 3.06 14.11 7.99
N ALA A 36 1.98 14.70 8.50
CA ALA A 36 1.42 15.94 7.94
C ALA A 36 2.42 17.11 8.06
N LYS A 37 3.13 17.23 9.17
CA LYS A 37 4.17 18.25 9.35
C LYS A 37 5.34 18.12 8.38
N ALA A 38 5.62 16.92 7.92
CA ALA A 38 6.66 16.64 6.93
C ALA A 38 6.15 16.71 5.48
N ASP A 39 4.90 17.12 5.29
CA ASP A 39 4.23 17.17 3.99
C ASP A 39 4.16 15.80 3.30
N VAL A 40 4.01 14.76 4.09
CA VAL A 40 3.77 13.39 3.61
C VAL A 40 2.28 13.10 3.72
N HIS A 41 1.67 12.74 2.59
CA HIS A 41 0.24 12.46 2.52
C HIS A 41 -0.01 10.97 2.66
N ILE A 42 -0.95 10.61 3.54
CA ILE A 42 -1.42 9.24 3.69
C ILE A 42 -2.50 8.99 2.64
N LEU A 43 -2.24 8.05 1.74
CA LEU A 43 -3.14 7.71 0.63
C LEU A 43 -4.04 6.54 0.96
N ALA A 44 -3.56 5.63 1.79
CA ALA A 44 -4.33 4.48 2.26
C ALA A 44 -3.94 4.16 3.70
N LEU A 45 -4.90 3.74 4.49
CA LEU A 45 -4.70 3.44 5.89
C LEU A 45 -5.59 2.30 6.33
N CYS A 46 -5.01 1.38 7.09
CA CYS A 46 -5.72 0.30 7.74
C CYS A 46 -5.20 0.16 9.17
N MET A 47 -6.09 0.03 10.13
CA MET A 47 -5.71 -0.16 11.52
C MET A 47 -6.25 -1.50 12.01
N VAL A 48 -5.36 -2.33 12.54
CA VAL A 48 -5.71 -3.66 13.03
C VAL A 48 -5.36 -3.74 14.51
N ASP A 49 -6.35 -4.04 15.32
CA ASP A 49 -6.17 -4.25 16.75
C ASP A 49 -5.71 -5.68 17.00
N SER A 50 -4.68 -5.84 17.82
CA SER A 50 -4.27 -7.12 18.36
C SER A 50 -4.23 -7.03 19.90
N THR A 51 -3.99 -8.15 20.58
CA THR A 51 -4.16 -8.24 22.02
C THR A 51 -3.35 -7.19 22.80
N ASP A 52 -2.12 -6.94 22.37
CA ASP A 52 -1.17 -6.08 23.10
C ASP A 52 -0.74 -4.85 22.32
N SER A 53 -1.06 -4.76 21.05
CA SER A 53 -0.59 -3.69 20.17
C SER A 53 -1.59 -3.42 19.05
N VAL A 54 -1.39 -2.27 18.41
CA VAL A 54 -2.14 -1.89 17.21
C VAL A 54 -1.15 -1.83 16.05
N ILE A 55 -1.55 -2.38 14.92
CA ILE A 55 -0.79 -2.29 13.68
C ILE A 55 -1.49 -1.28 12.78
N ILE A 56 -0.79 -0.22 12.40
CA ILE A 56 -1.28 0.79 11.47
C ILE A 56 -0.53 0.60 10.16
N ARG A 57 -1.25 0.20 9.11
CA ARG A 57 -0.68 0.05 7.77
C ARG A 57 -0.98 1.29 6.97
N ILE A 58 0.04 1.88 6.38
CA ILE A 58 -0.09 3.10 5.58
C ILE A 58 0.62 2.96 4.24
N VAL A 59 0.02 3.56 3.22
CA VAL A 59 0.64 3.83 1.93
C VAL A 59 0.65 5.34 1.76
N VAL A 60 1.81 5.88 1.40
CA VAL A 60 2.04 7.33 1.33
C VAL A 60 2.54 7.74 -0.05
N ASP A 61 2.48 9.04 -0.32
CA ASP A 61 2.99 9.61 -1.56
C ASP A 61 4.53 9.70 -1.61
N HIS A 62 5.18 9.88 -0.46
CA HIS A 62 6.64 10.00 -0.34
C HIS A 62 7.20 9.02 0.69
N PRO A 63 7.43 7.75 0.29
CA PRO A 63 7.79 6.69 1.23
C PRO A 63 9.12 6.91 1.93
N GLU A 64 10.14 7.45 1.25
CA GLU A 64 11.44 7.71 1.87
C GLU A 64 11.37 8.76 2.97
N GLN A 65 10.60 9.83 2.73
CA GLN A 65 10.34 10.85 3.75
C GLN A 65 9.54 10.30 4.92
N ALA A 66 8.55 9.45 4.63
CA ALA A 66 7.78 8.80 5.67
C ALA A 66 8.66 7.94 6.58
N GLU A 67 9.56 7.15 6.01
CA GLU A 67 10.50 6.33 6.78
C GLU A 67 11.37 7.18 7.72
N THR A 68 11.88 8.29 7.21
CA THR A 68 12.67 9.23 8.01
C THR A 68 11.85 9.76 9.20
N VAL A 69 10.61 10.18 8.95
CA VAL A 69 9.71 10.69 10.00
C VAL A 69 9.42 9.61 11.04
N LEU A 70 9.09 8.39 10.59
CA LEU A 70 8.78 7.29 11.49
C LEU A 70 9.97 6.97 12.42
N ASN A 71 11.16 6.95 11.87
CA ASN A 71 12.38 6.66 12.64
C ASN A 71 12.74 7.80 13.59
N GLU A 72 12.62 9.05 13.15
CA GLU A 72 12.88 10.23 14.00
C GLU A 72 11.94 10.29 15.21
N HIS A 73 10.68 9.94 15.01
CA HIS A 73 9.67 9.91 16.06
C HIS A 73 9.61 8.59 16.82
N LYS A 74 10.57 7.69 16.56
CA LYS A 74 10.71 6.40 17.25
C LYS A 74 9.50 5.50 17.14
N PHE A 75 8.80 5.56 16.01
CA PHE A 75 7.77 4.58 15.68
C PHE A 75 8.43 3.30 15.17
N ALA A 76 8.18 2.20 15.85
CA ALA A 76 8.56 0.89 15.35
C ALA A 76 7.80 0.61 14.05
N ASN A 77 8.51 0.26 12.99
CA ASN A 77 7.90 0.10 11.67
C ASN A 77 8.61 -0.97 10.86
N ASP A 78 7.89 -1.49 9.88
CA ASP A 78 8.39 -2.45 8.89
C ASP A 78 7.87 -2.05 7.53
N ALA A 79 8.74 -2.12 6.52
CA ALA A 79 8.39 -1.81 5.14
C ALA A 79 8.20 -3.10 4.35
N MET A 80 7.16 -3.15 3.54
CA MET A 80 6.93 -4.29 2.66
C MET A 80 6.24 -3.88 1.36
N GLY A 81 6.45 -4.68 0.31
CA GLY A 81 5.79 -4.48 -0.96
C GLY A 81 4.33 -4.91 -0.90
N VAL A 82 3.48 -4.10 -1.50
CA VAL A 82 2.07 -4.40 -1.70
C VAL A 82 1.67 -4.07 -3.14
N VAL A 83 0.54 -4.60 -3.57
CA VAL A 83 -0.02 -4.28 -4.88
C VAL A 83 -1.08 -3.21 -4.72
N ALA A 84 -0.95 -2.12 -5.47
CA ALA A 84 -1.96 -1.07 -5.52
C ALA A 84 -2.77 -1.22 -6.80
N LEU A 85 -4.09 -1.26 -6.68
CA LEU A 85 -5.02 -1.47 -7.78
C LEU A 85 -5.93 -0.27 -7.95
N GLU A 86 -6.34 -0.04 -9.18
CA GLU A 86 -7.40 0.90 -9.50
C GLU A 86 -8.51 0.19 -10.24
N LEU A 87 -9.74 0.34 -9.77
CA LEU A 87 -10.93 -0.27 -10.36
C LEU A 87 -11.87 0.84 -10.85
N PRO A 88 -12.56 0.64 -11.99
CA PRO A 88 -13.57 1.60 -12.44
C PRO A 88 -14.72 1.78 -11.46
N SER A 89 -15.11 0.71 -10.76
CA SER A 89 -16.14 0.73 -9.74
C SER A 89 -15.99 -0.48 -8.80
N GLU A 90 -16.71 -0.46 -7.69
CA GLU A 90 -16.72 -1.58 -6.74
C GLU A 90 -17.24 -2.89 -7.34
N ALA A 91 -18.03 -2.82 -8.39
CA ALA A 91 -18.55 -4.01 -9.09
C ALA A 91 -17.43 -4.88 -9.68
N HIS A 92 -16.25 -4.30 -9.91
CA HIS A 92 -15.08 -5.03 -10.45
C HIS A 92 -14.31 -5.80 -9.36
N LEU A 93 -14.69 -5.67 -8.11
CA LEU A 93 -14.05 -6.39 -7.01
C LEU A 93 -14.18 -7.92 -7.17
N GLN A 94 -15.33 -8.39 -7.65
CA GLN A 94 -15.56 -9.81 -7.95
C GLN A 94 -14.54 -10.32 -8.98
N ASN A 95 -14.28 -9.54 -10.00
CA ASN A 95 -13.31 -9.88 -11.03
C ASN A 95 -11.88 -10.04 -10.46
N VAL A 96 -11.47 -9.15 -9.59
CA VAL A 96 -10.17 -9.26 -8.91
C VAL A 96 -10.09 -10.55 -8.09
N ALA A 97 -11.11 -10.84 -7.31
CA ALA A 97 -11.17 -12.05 -6.50
C ALA A 97 -11.10 -13.31 -7.37
N ASP A 98 -11.82 -13.35 -8.47
CA ASP A 98 -11.84 -14.50 -9.40
C ASP A 98 -10.47 -14.71 -10.09
N ILE A 99 -9.82 -13.64 -10.51
CA ILE A 99 -8.49 -13.72 -11.14
C ILE A 99 -7.48 -14.35 -10.18
N LEU A 100 -7.46 -13.89 -8.93
CA LEU A 100 -6.53 -14.39 -7.92
C LEU A 100 -6.87 -15.83 -7.52
N LEU A 101 -8.15 -16.16 -7.43
CA LEU A 101 -8.59 -17.53 -7.14
C LEU A 101 -8.11 -18.52 -8.21
N ARG A 102 -8.27 -18.17 -9.49
CA ARG A 102 -7.82 -19.03 -10.59
C ARG A 102 -6.31 -19.20 -10.67
N ALA A 103 -5.57 -18.19 -10.22
CA ALA A 103 -4.12 -18.24 -10.12
C ALA A 103 -3.63 -18.91 -8.82
N GLU A 104 -4.55 -19.36 -7.97
CA GLU A 104 -4.25 -19.97 -6.67
C GLU A 104 -3.38 -19.08 -5.78
N ILE A 105 -3.65 -17.76 -5.82
CA ILE A 105 -2.96 -16.75 -5.01
C ILE A 105 -3.84 -16.42 -3.80
N ASN A 106 -3.30 -16.63 -2.59
CA ASN A 106 -3.99 -16.24 -1.37
C ASN A 106 -3.83 -14.74 -1.09
N ILE A 107 -4.93 -14.11 -0.73
CA ILE A 107 -4.95 -12.73 -0.27
C ILE A 107 -4.77 -12.75 1.25
N HIS A 108 -3.75 -12.07 1.76
CA HIS A 108 -3.53 -11.93 3.19
C HIS A 108 -4.43 -10.85 3.78
N TYR A 109 -4.50 -9.73 3.12
CA TYR A 109 -5.42 -8.63 3.44
C TYR A 109 -5.53 -7.66 2.26
N LEU A 110 -6.58 -6.87 2.29
CA LEU A 110 -6.75 -5.74 1.37
C LEU A 110 -7.50 -4.62 2.08
N TYR A 111 -7.25 -3.39 1.67
CA TYR A 111 -7.94 -2.22 2.20
C TYR A 111 -8.00 -1.10 1.15
N PRO A 112 -8.99 -0.21 1.24
CA PRO A 112 -9.16 0.84 0.23
C PRO A 112 -8.21 2.02 0.44
N PHE A 113 -8.00 2.78 -0.64
CA PHE A 113 -7.41 4.11 -0.55
C PHE A 113 -8.40 5.08 0.09
N LEU A 114 -7.86 6.07 0.82
CA LEU A 114 -8.65 7.18 1.36
C LEU A 114 -9.04 8.16 0.27
N PHE A 115 -8.22 8.27 -0.75
CA PHE A 115 -8.39 9.17 -1.86
C PHE A 115 -8.68 8.39 -3.13
N ARG A 116 -9.66 8.86 -3.93
CA ARG A 116 -10.04 8.26 -5.20
C ARG A 116 -9.75 9.20 -6.35
N PRO A 117 -8.58 9.07 -7.01
CA PRO A 117 -8.32 9.88 -8.19
C PRO A 117 -9.37 9.59 -9.27
N SER A 118 -9.94 10.65 -9.88
CA SER A 118 -10.88 10.52 -10.99
C SER A 118 -12.14 9.70 -10.70
N GLY A 119 -12.56 9.62 -9.43
CA GLY A 119 -13.77 8.89 -9.03
C GLY A 119 -13.66 7.37 -9.08
N ARG A 120 -12.46 6.84 -9.32
CA ARG A 120 -12.21 5.39 -9.37
C ARG A 120 -11.95 4.83 -7.98
N CYS A 121 -12.10 3.53 -7.84
CA CYS A 121 -11.83 2.84 -6.58
C CYS A 121 -10.38 2.39 -6.53
N GLY A 122 -9.67 2.71 -5.45
CA GLY A 122 -8.32 2.24 -5.23
C GLY A 122 -8.27 1.21 -4.10
N LEU A 123 -7.44 0.18 -4.26
CA LEU A 123 -7.23 -0.87 -3.27
C LEU A 123 -5.75 -1.16 -3.08
N VAL A 124 -5.37 -1.46 -1.86
CA VAL A 124 -4.08 -2.03 -1.50
C VAL A 124 -4.27 -3.50 -1.21
N LEU A 125 -3.44 -4.33 -1.83
CA LEU A 125 -3.52 -5.79 -1.73
C LEU A 125 -2.18 -6.36 -1.27
N ARG A 126 -2.21 -7.17 -0.23
CA ARG A 126 -1.09 -8.03 0.17
C ARG A 126 -1.46 -9.48 -0.12
N ALA A 127 -0.62 -10.16 -0.92
CA ALA A 127 -0.82 -11.55 -1.33
C ALA A 127 0.43 -12.39 -1.01
N ASP A 128 0.34 -13.70 -1.19
CA ASP A 128 1.46 -14.63 -0.99
C ASP A 128 2.65 -14.29 -1.87
N ASP A 129 2.38 -13.99 -3.15
CA ASP A 129 3.36 -13.63 -4.16
C ASP A 129 2.94 -12.31 -4.81
N GLN A 130 3.60 -11.24 -4.40
CA GLN A 130 3.27 -9.88 -4.86
C GLN A 130 3.51 -9.71 -6.36
N ASP A 131 4.65 -10.19 -6.84
CA ASP A 131 5.03 -10.03 -8.24
C ASP A 131 4.09 -10.81 -9.16
N LEU A 132 3.76 -12.03 -8.77
CA LEU A 132 2.82 -12.86 -9.51
C LEU A 132 1.41 -12.26 -9.49
N ALA A 133 0.95 -11.80 -8.33
CA ALA A 133 -0.36 -11.15 -8.21
C ALA A 133 -0.46 -9.93 -9.11
N ALA A 134 0.53 -9.04 -9.09
CA ALA A 134 0.57 -7.86 -9.94
C ALA A 134 0.56 -8.23 -11.42
N ALA A 135 1.37 -9.20 -11.83
CA ALA A 135 1.47 -9.65 -13.22
C ALA A 135 0.16 -10.26 -13.72
N VAL A 136 -0.45 -11.12 -12.93
CA VAL A 136 -1.72 -11.80 -13.29
C VAL A 136 -2.86 -10.81 -13.40
N LEU A 137 -2.97 -9.89 -12.46
CA LEU A 137 -4.00 -8.85 -12.47
C LEU A 137 -3.84 -7.92 -13.69
N ALA A 138 -2.63 -7.46 -13.95
CA ALA A 138 -2.36 -6.61 -15.11
C ALA A 138 -2.67 -7.33 -16.43
N ARG A 139 -2.31 -8.59 -16.54
CA ARG A 139 -2.61 -9.40 -17.73
C ARG A 139 -4.11 -9.52 -18.00
N HIS A 140 -4.93 -9.52 -16.97
CA HIS A 140 -6.39 -9.61 -17.08
C HIS A 140 -7.09 -8.24 -17.14
N GLY A 141 -6.33 -7.18 -17.39
CA GLY A 141 -6.88 -5.85 -17.62
C GLY A 141 -7.16 -5.02 -16.37
N VAL A 142 -6.72 -5.48 -15.19
CA VAL A 142 -6.81 -4.69 -13.96
C VAL A 142 -5.68 -3.66 -13.95
N THR A 143 -6.00 -2.42 -13.67
CA THR A 143 -4.99 -1.36 -13.56
C THR A 143 -4.18 -1.53 -12.29
N VAL A 144 -2.89 -1.83 -12.44
CA VAL A 144 -1.94 -1.94 -11.33
C VAL A 144 -1.12 -0.65 -11.27
N LEU A 145 -1.11 -0.01 -10.10
CA LEU A 145 -0.43 1.27 -9.89
C LEU A 145 0.97 1.02 -9.35
N GLY A 146 1.94 1.80 -9.82
CA GLY A 146 3.28 1.86 -9.26
C GLY A 146 3.40 3.01 -8.26
N GLN A 147 4.49 3.03 -7.49
CA GLN A 147 4.74 4.09 -6.51
C GLN A 147 4.77 5.48 -7.17
N SER A 148 5.31 5.59 -8.37
CA SER A 148 5.34 6.86 -9.12
C SER A 148 3.94 7.38 -9.48
N ASP A 149 2.97 6.48 -9.66
CA ASP A 149 1.59 6.88 -9.95
C ASP A 149 0.89 7.49 -8.73
N LEU A 150 1.42 7.25 -7.54
CA LEU A 150 0.88 7.73 -6.27
C LEU A 150 1.51 9.06 -5.83
N ALA A 151 2.68 9.39 -6.37
CA ALA A 151 3.37 10.64 -6.06
C ALA A 151 2.71 11.80 -6.81
N ARG A 152 2.12 12.69 -6.09
CA ARG A 152 1.54 13.93 -6.63
C ARG A 152 2.12 15.15 -5.96
#